data_554061df68a01270a840a99d764ceb45
#
_entry.id   554061df68a01270a840a99d764ceb45
#
_cell.length_a   1.000
_cell.length_b   1.000
_cell.length_c   1.000
_cell.angle_alpha   90.00
_cell.angle_beta   90.00
_cell.angle_gamma   90.00
#
_symmetry.space_group_name_H-M   'P 1'
#
loop_
_entity.id
_entity.type
_entity.pdbx_description
1 polymer ?
#
loop_
_entity_poly.entity_id
_entity_poly.type
_entity_poly.pdbx_seq_one_letter_code
_entity_poly.pdbx_strand_id
1 'polypeptide(L)'
;MASIAVSAAAALFLKVYLHNHPLPSSFTSRLQKSHFLSPSCCSSRSLKIINPSNNIIKTDSIAISLSKAEVGGLTDEEILARFVKGFFGGLVFAPERALIAGLKTLKMSFIPVNFAGWFSPSYQFLRTMIETWLTRCAEGVEVEEKINDLSQISSTTLPPANSLFFDSFLVLDSKIGTSQSFIEFGFGDDQKQFSGFHRFEILRMPEIEEGGNENEKKSSSEVQGEAKLWYSSTSCNPTQNKSPFPELVMTFHKAYGGLLFRDGLREVLGRK
;
A
#
# COMPACT_ATOMS: atom_id res chain seq x y z
N MET A 1 -10.94 -30.84 9.72
CA MET A 1 -12.10 -30.56 8.84
C MET A 1 -12.31 -29.07 8.59
N ALA A 2 -12.25 -28.20 9.60
CA ALA A 2 -12.39 -26.74 9.41
C ALA A 2 -11.36 -26.13 8.42
N SER A 3 -10.11 -26.55 8.44
CA SER A 3 -9.06 -26.02 7.55
C SER A 3 -9.32 -26.32 6.06
N ILE A 4 -9.87 -27.49 5.73
CA ILE A 4 -10.21 -27.87 4.34
C ILE A 4 -11.40 -27.05 3.83
N ALA A 5 -12.40 -26.81 4.69
CA ALA A 5 -13.59 -26.02 4.33
C ALA A 5 -13.23 -24.56 4.05
N VAL A 6 -12.33 -23.95 4.86
CA VAL A 6 -11.85 -22.59 4.65
C VAL A 6 -11.06 -22.49 3.34
N SER A 7 -10.20 -23.47 3.03
CA SER A 7 -9.44 -23.49 1.78
C SER A 7 -10.34 -23.62 0.55
N ALA A 8 -11.40 -24.45 0.63
CA ALA A 8 -12.36 -24.63 -0.46
C ALA A 8 -13.20 -23.36 -0.69
N ALA A 9 -13.65 -22.70 0.37
CA ALA A 9 -14.39 -21.44 0.27
C ALA A 9 -13.54 -20.33 -0.34
N ALA A 10 -12.28 -20.20 0.07
CA ALA A 10 -11.34 -19.23 -0.49
C ALA A 10 -11.07 -19.50 -1.97
N ALA A 11 -10.89 -20.76 -2.37
CA ALA A 11 -10.68 -21.13 -3.77
C ALA A 11 -11.93 -20.87 -4.63
N LEU A 12 -13.13 -21.13 -4.09
CA LEU A 12 -14.39 -20.81 -4.76
C LEU A 12 -14.58 -19.31 -4.93
N PHE A 13 -14.35 -18.53 -3.86
CA PHE A 13 -14.38 -17.06 -3.92
C PHE A 13 -13.42 -16.55 -5.00
N LEU A 14 -12.18 -17.01 -5.00
CA LEU A 14 -11.18 -16.63 -5.98
C LEU A 14 -11.64 -16.95 -7.42
N LYS A 15 -12.17 -18.14 -7.65
CA LYS A 15 -12.68 -18.56 -8.96
C LYS A 15 -13.83 -17.69 -9.42
N VAL A 16 -14.83 -17.45 -8.56
CA VAL A 16 -15.99 -16.60 -8.84
C VAL A 16 -15.55 -15.15 -9.08
N TYR A 17 -14.66 -14.62 -8.24
CA TYR A 17 -14.10 -13.28 -8.41
C TYR A 17 -13.39 -13.12 -9.76
N LEU A 18 -12.47 -14.01 -10.11
CA LEU A 18 -11.72 -13.94 -11.36
C LEU A 18 -12.61 -14.10 -12.59
N HIS A 19 -13.70 -14.89 -12.48
CA HIS A 19 -14.68 -15.08 -13.55
C HIS A 19 -15.52 -13.82 -13.76
N ASN A 20 -16.02 -13.22 -12.69
CA ASN A 20 -16.90 -12.05 -12.77
C ASN A 20 -16.18 -10.72 -12.97
N HIS A 21 -14.88 -10.67 -12.63
CA HIS A 21 -14.04 -9.48 -12.72
C HIS A 21 -12.75 -9.74 -13.51
N PRO A 22 -12.85 -10.17 -14.78
CA PRO A 22 -11.65 -10.46 -15.57
C PRO A 22 -10.89 -9.17 -15.87
N LEU A 23 -9.56 -9.21 -15.70
CA LEU A 23 -8.70 -8.27 -16.40
C LEU A 23 -8.51 -8.78 -17.84
N PRO A 24 -8.51 -7.91 -18.85
CA PRO A 24 -8.15 -8.31 -20.19
C PRO A 24 -6.81 -9.03 -20.24
N SER A 25 -6.66 -9.98 -21.15
CA SER A 25 -5.42 -10.75 -21.30
C SER A 25 -4.20 -9.85 -21.54
N SER A 26 -4.39 -8.74 -22.26
CA SER A 26 -3.36 -7.73 -22.50
C SER A 26 -2.79 -7.10 -21.24
N PHE A 27 -3.57 -6.96 -20.17
CA PHE A 27 -3.06 -6.50 -18.87
C PHE A 27 -2.43 -7.63 -18.08
N THR A 28 -3.07 -8.81 -18.08
CA THR A 28 -2.57 -9.96 -17.33
C THR A 28 -1.18 -10.39 -17.80
N SER A 29 -0.88 -10.33 -19.10
CA SER A 29 0.41 -10.68 -19.68
C SER A 29 1.52 -9.67 -19.35
N ARG A 30 1.18 -8.42 -19.04
CA ARG A 30 2.14 -7.36 -18.68
C ARG A 30 2.43 -7.27 -17.19
N LEU A 31 1.69 -8.00 -16.35
CA LEU A 31 1.92 -8.02 -14.89
C LEU A 31 3.29 -8.62 -14.58
N GLN A 32 4.16 -7.83 -14.00
CA GLN A 32 5.47 -8.24 -13.53
C GLN A 32 5.40 -8.50 -12.02
N LYS A 33 5.72 -9.72 -11.60
CA LYS A 33 5.80 -10.08 -10.17
C LYS A 33 7.26 -10.25 -9.78
N SER A 34 7.64 -9.73 -8.61
CA SER A 34 9.00 -9.80 -8.09
C SER A 34 8.99 -10.04 -6.58
N HIS A 35 10.07 -10.61 -6.08
CA HIS A 35 10.37 -10.68 -4.65
C HIS A 35 11.17 -9.46 -4.18
N PHE A 36 11.55 -8.57 -5.08
CA PHE A 36 12.31 -7.36 -4.78
C PHE A 36 11.37 -6.16 -4.75
N LEU A 37 11.62 -5.25 -3.82
CA LEU A 37 10.95 -3.96 -3.77
C LEU A 37 11.35 -3.09 -4.98
N SER A 38 10.56 -2.06 -5.26
CA SER A 38 11.01 -1.02 -6.19
C SER A 38 12.31 -0.39 -5.67
N PRO A 39 13.22 0.05 -6.54
CA PRO A 39 14.50 0.61 -6.11
C PRO A 39 14.38 1.75 -5.08
N SER A 40 13.40 2.62 -5.27
CA SER A 40 13.10 3.72 -4.38
C SER A 40 12.53 3.28 -3.02
N CYS A 41 11.79 2.18 -2.99
CA CYS A 41 11.22 1.62 -1.77
C CYS A 41 12.31 1.11 -0.81
N CYS A 42 13.44 0.61 -1.35
CA CYS A 42 14.57 0.14 -0.53
C CYS A 42 15.19 1.25 0.34
N SER A 43 15.06 2.51 -0.06
CA SER A 43 15.56 3.69 0.66
C SER A 43 14.46 4.45 1.43
N SER A 44 13.24 3.90 1.48
CA SER A 44 12.11 4.56 2.14
C SER A 44 12.35 4.75 3.64
N ARG A 45 11.94 5.92 4.15
CA ARG A 45 11.89 6.20 5.58
C ARG A 45 10.96 5.23 6.31
N SER A 46 9.86 4.84 5.69
CA SER A 46 8.88 3.91 6.26
C SER A 46 9.49 2.55 6.59
N LEU A 47 10.47 2.10 5.81
CA LEU A 47 11.19 0.85 6.13
C LEU A 47 11.90 0.91 7.49
N LYS A 48 12.48 2.06 7.84
CA LYS A 48 13.13 2.27 9.14
C LYS A 48 12.11 2.38 10.28
N ILE A 49 10.93 2.93 9.99
CA ILE A 49 9.84 3.06 10.97
C ILE A 49 9.31 1.68 11.35
N ILE A 50 8.97 0.84 10.36
CA ILE A 50 8.40 -0.49 10.62
C ILE A 50 9.42 -1.50 11.15
N ASN A 51 10.70 -1.29 10.86
CA ASN A 51 11.79 -2.22 11.17
C ASN A 51 13.02 -1.49 11.74
N PRO A 52 12.90 -0.86 12.92
CA PRO A 52 13.97 -0.07 13.52
C PRO A 52 15.22 -0.91 13.83
N SER A 53 15.06 -2.20 14.11
CA SER A 53 16.15 -3.13 14.40
C SER A 53 16.81 -3.73 13.16
N ASN A 54 16.37 -3.38 11.96
CA ASN A 54 16.87 -3.92 10.69
C ASN A 54 16.83 -5.46 10.63
N ASN A 55 15.78 -6.06 11.18
CA ASN A 55 15.54 -7.49 11.16
C ASN A 55 15.18 -7.98 9.74
N ILE A 56 15.12 -9.32 9.56
CA ILE A 56 14.73 -9.94 8.28
C ILE A 56 13.36 -9.43 7.83
N ILE A 57 13.29 -8.94 6.59
CA ILE A 57 12.06 -8.54 5.92
C ILE A 57 11.60 -9.61 4.93
N LYS A 58 10.29 -9.73 4.76
CA LYS A 58 9.64 -10.44 3.67
C LYS A 58 9.05 -9.42 2.71
N THR A 59 9.35 -9.56 1.44
CA THR A 59 8.96 -8.60 0.42
C THR A 59 8.29 -9.28 -0.76
N ASP A 60 7.37 -8.58 -1.38
CA ASP A 60 6.82 -8.89 -2.69
C ASP A 60 6.41 -7.61 -3.42
N SER A 61 6.38 -7.68 -4.72
CA SER A 61 5.95 -6.56 -5.55
C SER A 61 5.27 -7.01 -6.83
N ILE A 62 4.42 -6.13 -7.34
CA ILE A 62 3.72 -6.30 -8.62
C ILE A 62 3.80 -4.96 -9.35
N ALA A 63 4.14 -5.01 -10.63
CA ALA A 63 4.21 -3.82 -11.47
C ALA A 63 3.53 -4.03 -12.81
N ILE A 64 3.08 -2.94 -13.39
CA ILE A 64 2.54 -2.89 -14.75
C ILE A 64 2.89 -1.56 -15.41
N SER A 65 3.31 -1.61 -16.67
CA SER A 65 3.44 -0.40 -17.49
C SER A 65 2.08 -0.04 -18.10
N LEU A 66 1.70 1.22 -17.96
CA LEU A 66 0.46 1.79 -18.48
C LEU A 66 0.81 2.84 -19.52
N SER A 67 0.24 2.71 -20.71
CA SER A 67 0.39 3.70 -21.77
C SER A 67 -0.40 4.98 -21.43
N LYS A 68 -0.02 6.08 -22.07
CA LYS A 68 -0.74 7.36 -21.96
C LYS A 68 -2.23 7.24 -22.29
N ALA A 69 -2.57 6.42 -23.29
CA ALA A 69 -3.96 6.16 -23.68
C ALA A 69 -4.75 5.42 -22.59
N GLU A 70 -4.10 4.52 -21.84
CA GLU A 70 -4.75 3.73 -20.78
C GLU A 70 -5.01 4.55 -19.52
N VAL A 71 -4.14 5.50 -19.19
CA VAL A 71 -4.33 6.39 -18.04
C VAL A 71 -5.21 7.61 -18.38
N GLY A 72 -5.57 7.81 -19.66
CA GLY A 72 -6.58 8.81 -20.06
C GLY A 72 -6.23 10.26 -19.69
N GLY A 73 -4.96 10.61 -19.58
CA GLY A 73 -4.52 11.95 -19.18
C GLY A 73 -4.59 12.22 -17.66
N LEU A 74 -4.82 11.21 -16.84
CA LEU A 74 -4.80 11.31 -15.38
C LEU A 74 -3.42 11.77 -14.89
N THR A 75 -3.42 12.63 -13.88
CA THR A 75 -2.21 12.97 -13.11
C THR A 75 -1.75 11.76 -12.28
N ASP A 76 -0.50 11.79 -11.80
CA ASP A 76 0.02 10.74 -10.91
C ASP A 76 -0.79 10.64 -9.62
N GLU A 77 -1.22 11.79 -9.08
CA GLU A 77 -2.07 11.82 -7.90
C GLU A 77 -3.41 11.14 -8.15
N GLU A 78 -4.07 11.42 -9.28
CA GLU A 78 -5.34 10.78 -9.63
C GLU A 78 -5.19 9.28 -9.86
N ILE A 79 -4.08 8.84 -10.49
CA ILE A 79 -3.80 7.41 -10.68
C ILE A 79 -3.63 6.72 -9.32
N LEU A 80 -2.82 7.30 -8.43
CA LEU A 80 -2.59 6.76 -7.08
C LEU A 80 -3.87 6.81 -6.23
N ALA A 81 -4.63 7.89 -6.27
CA ALA A 81 -5.89 8.03 -5.53
C ALA A 81 -6.92 6.98 -5.97
N ARG A 82 -7.09 6.76 -7.28
CA ARG A 82 -7.94 5.70 -7.83
C ARG A 82 -7.41 4.32 -7.43
N PHE A 83 -6.11 4.11 -7.48
CA PHE A 83 -5.52 2.84 -7.07
C PHE A 83 -5.78 2.55 -5.59
N VAL A 84 -5.57 3.52 -4.70
CA VAL A 84 -5.90 3.43 -3.26
C VAL A 84 -7.38 3.10 -3.07
N LYS A 85 -8.27 3.82 -3.77
CA LYS A 85 -9.71 3.59 -3.72
C LYS A 85 -10.09 2.18 -4.14
N GLY A 86 -9.54 1.68 -5.25
CA GLY A 86 -9.79 0.32 -5.71
C GLY A 86 -9.20 -0.73 -4.78
N PHE A 87 -7.98 -0.53 -4.27
CA PHE A 87 -7.30 -1.45 -3.38
C PHE A 87 -8.05 -1.64 -2.06
N PHE A 88 -8.40 -0.56 -1.37
CA PHE A 88 -9.11 -0.60 -0.09
C PHE A 88 -10.64 -0.65 -0.25
N GLY A 89 -11.20 -0.16 -1.35
CA GLY A 89 -12.62 -0.09 -1.63
C GLY A 89 -13.16 -1.28 -2.43
N GLY A 90 -12.28 -2.05 -3.08
CA GLY A 90 -12.64 -3.16 -3.94
C GLY A 90 -13.31 -4.34 -3.24
N LEU A 91 -13.77 -5.30 -4.04
CA LEU A 91 -14.47 -6.50 -3.57
C LEU A 91 -13.54 -7.45 -2.83
N VAL A 92 -12.26 -7.49 -3.20
CA VAL A 92 -11.27 -8.37 -2.55
C VAL A 92 -11.05 -7.97 -1.09
N PHE A 93 -11.01 -6.66 -0.80
CA PHE A 93 -10.84 -6.15 0.56
C PHE A 93 -12.15 -6.12 1.37
N ALA A 94 -13.31 -6.33 0.74
CA ALA A 94 -14.61 -6.25 1.41
C ALA A 94 -14.78 -7.18 2.62
N PRO A 95 -14.34 -8.46 2.59
CA PRO A 95 -14.39 -9.34 3.76
C PRO A 95 -13.53 -8.82 4.93
N GLU A 96 -12.37 -8.26 4.64
CA GLU A 96 -11.48 -7.69 5.67
C GLU A 96 -12.09 -6.44 6.29
N ARG A 97 -12.68 -5.53 5.48
CA ARG A 97 -13.44 -4.39 6.01
C ARG A 97 -14.59 -4.82 6.91
N ALA A 98 -15.34 -5.84 6.51
CA ALA A 98 -16.44 -6.37 7.32
C ALA A 98 -15.94 -6.95 8.65
N LEU A 99 -14.81 -7.67 8.63
CA LEU A 99 -14.17 -8.18 9.84
C LEU A 99 -13.70 -7.04 10.75
N ILE A 100 -13.01 -6.04 10.21
CA ILE A 100 -12.55 -4.87 10.96
C ILE A 100 -13.75 -4.14 11.60
N ALA A 101 -14.81 -3.89 10.84
CA ALA A 101 -16.02 -3.25 11.34
C ALA A 101 -16.69 -4.07 12.47
N GLY A 102 -16.75 -5.39 12.31
CA GLY A 102 -17.28 -6.30 13.33
C GLY A 102 -16.45 -6.28 14.63
N LEU A 103 -15.12 -6.32 14.52
CA LEU A 103 -14.22 -6.23 15.67
C LEU A 103 -14.32 -4.88 16.39
N LYS A 104 -14.50 -3.80 15.65
CA LYS A 104 -14.71 -2.46 16.21
C LYS A 104 -15.96 -2.39 17.09
N THR A 105 -17.05 -3.07 16.74
CA THR A 105 -18.26 -3.15 17.59
C THR A 105 -17.97 -3.86 18.91
N LEU A 106 -16.99 -4.77 18.93
CA LEU A 106 -16.52 -5.47 20.13
C LEU A 106 -15.40 -4.71 20.88
N LYS A 107 -15.09 -3.46 20.47
CA LYS A 107 -13.96 -2.65 20.97
C LYS A 107 -12.60 -3.36 20.84
N MET A 108 -12.45 -4.17 19.80
CA MET A 108 -11.20 -4.87 19.43
C MET A 108 -10.62 -4.25 18.19
N SER A 109 -9.28 -4.12 18.13
CA SER A 109 -8.57 -3.72 16.93
C SER A 109 -8.07 -4.97 16.18
N PHE A 110 -8.27 -5.01 14.85
CA PHE A 110 -7.80 -6.12 14.02
C PHE A 110 -6.27 -6.15 13.95
N ILE A 111 -5.67 -5.00 13.60
CA ILE A 111 -4.22 -4.77 13.61
C ILE A 111 -4.02 -3.38 14.20
N PRO A 112 -3.70 -3.26 15.50
CA PRO A 112 -3.42 -1.95 16.07
C PRO A 112 -2.18 -1.36 15.40
N VAL A 113 -2.28 -0.12 14.94
CA VAL A 113 -1.14 0.60 14.36
C VAL A 113 -0.45 1.38 15.47
N ASN A 114 0.82 1.05 15.70
CA ASN A 114 1.66 1.73 16.68
C ASN A 114 3.11 1.75 16.19
N PHE A 115 3.65 2.93 15.92
CA PHE A 115 5.03 3.11 15.48
C PHE A 115 5.74 4.12 16.36
N ALA A 116 6.59 3.65 17.27
CA ALA A 116 7.33 4.50 18.20
C ALA A 116 8.31 5.46 17.48
N GLY A 117 8.86 5.04 16.34
CA GLY A 117 9.78 5.84 15.54
C GLY A 117 9.11 6.95 14.72
N TRP A 118 7.77 7.01 14.71
CA TRP A 118 7.02 8.02 13.96
C TRP A 118 7.04 9.41 14.62
N PHE A 119 7.25 9.46 15.92
CA PHE A 119 7.26 10.73 16.67
C PHE A 119 8.51 11.57 16.38
N SER A 120 8.35 12.90 16.36
CA SER A 120 9.48 13.81 16.25
C SER A 120 10.42 13.63 17.48
N PRO A 121 11.75 13.88 17.33
CA PRO A 121 12.69 13.76 18.44
C PRO A 121 12.29 14.58 19.69
N SER A 122 11.64 15.72 19.49
CA SER A 122 11.12 16.58 20.58
C SER A 122 10.00 15.90 21.36
N TYR A 123 9.16 15.13 20.69
CA TYR A 123 8.06 14.41 21.31
C TYR A 123 8.55 13.16 22.08
N GLN A 124 9.56 12.46 21.54
CA GLN A 124 10.19 11.32 22.23
C GLN A 124 10.81 11.74 23.57
N PHE A 125 11.45 12.92 23.62
CA PHE A 125 12.04 13.42 24.87
C PHE A 125 10.96 13.75 25.92
N LEU A 126 9.89 14.44 25.52
CA LEU A 126 8.73 14.74 26.38
C LEU A 126 8.03 13.45 26.86
N ARG A 127 7.85 12.49 25.98
CA ARG A 127 7.25 11.18 26.27
C ARG A 127 8.05 10.44 27.32
N THR A 128 9.36 10.34 27.19
CA THR A 128 10.24 9.67 28.17
C THR A 128 10.18 10.33 29.57
N MET A 129 10.07 11.65 29.63
CA MET A 129 9.90 12.37 30.89
C MET A 129 8.51 12.14 31.52
N ILE A 130 7.45 12.04 30.71
CA ILE A 130 6.06 11.87 31.19
C ILE A 130 5.79 10.41 31.58
N GLU A 131 6.31 9.42 30.83
CA GLU A 131 6.15 7.99 31.12
C GLU A 131 6.81 7.59 32.44
N THR A 132 7.82 8.31 32.88
CA THR A 132 8.41 8.15 34.22
C THR A 132 7.48 8.61 35.35
N TRP A 133 6.43 9.38 35.04
CA TRP A 133 5.51 9.99 36.01
C TRP A 133 4.07 9.50 35.94
N LEU A 134 3.60 8.99 34.79
CA LEU A 134 2.22 8.56 34.58
C LEU A 134 2.18 7.20 33.87
N THR A 135 2.09 6.14 34.66
CA THR A 135 1.70 4.81 34.20
C THR A 135 0.34 4.84 33.50
N ARG A 136 0.32 4.41 32.24
CA ARG A 136 -0.88 4.04 31.46
C ARG A 136 -1.73 5.17 30.87
N CYS A 137 -1.26 5.75 29.82
CA CYS A 137 -2.14 6.04 28.68
C CYS A 137 -1.35 5.75 27.41
N ALA A 138 -1.80 4.81 26.59
CA ALA A 138 -1.33 4.62 25.22
C ALA A 138 -1.77 5.85 24.43
N GLU A 139 -0.95 6.91 24.44
CA GLU A 139 -1.12 8.03 23.52
C GLU A 139 -0.71 7.55 22.15
N GLY A 140 -1.71 7.19 21.36
CA GLY A 140 -1.58 6.74 19.97
C GLY A 140 -0.98 7.84 19.10
N VAL A 141 -0.58 7.45 17.91
CA VAL A 141 -0.23 8.34 16.79
C VAL A 141 -1.29 9.45 16.70
N GLU A 142 -0.86 10.72 16.64
CA GLU A 142 -1.77 11.82 16.36
C GLU A 142 -2.33 11.63 14.94
N VAL A 143 -3.58 11.17 14.89
CA VAL A 143 -4.28 10.86 13.64
C VAL A 143 -4.91 12.15 13.13
N GLU A 144 -4.49 12.60 11.95
CA GLU A 144 -5.03 13.79 11.31
C GLU A 144 -6.44 13.54 10.78
N GLU A 145 -6.66 12.39 10.15
CA GLU A 145 -7.96 12.01 9.60
C GLU A 145 -8.23 10.52 9.80
N LYS A 146 -9.48 10.17 10.13
CA LYS A 146 -9.94 8.76 10.19
C LYS A 146 -10.85 8.46 9.01
N ILE A 147 -10.42 7.54 8.17
CA ILE A 147 -11.13 7.06 6.98
C ILE A 147 -11.70 5.67 7.28
N ASN A 148 -12.99 5.64 7.62
CA ASN A 148 -13.70 4.42 7.99
C ASN A 148 -14.80 4.02 7.00
N ASP A 149 -15.09 4.91 6.03
CA ASP A 149 -16.10 4.72 5.00
C ASP A 149 -15.50 4.89 3.60
N LEU A 150 -16.00 4.11 2.64
CA LEU A 150 -15.54 4.17 1.25
C LEU A 150 -15.80 5.51 0.57
N SER A 151 -16.84 6.24 1.00
CA SER A 151 -17.15 7.58 0.48
C SER A 151 -16.08 8.61 0.83
N GLN A 152 -15.30 8.38 1.88
CA GLN A 152 -14.20 9.23 2.29
C GLN A 152 -12.93 9.02 1.45
N ILE A 153 -12.83 7.92 0.69
CA ILE A 153 -11.67 7.65 -0.17
C ILE A 153 -11.85 8.38 -1.50
N SER A 154 -11.10 9.45 -1.69
CA SER A 154 -11.11 10.23 -2.93
C SER A 154 -10.58 9.41 -4.12
N SER A 155 -11.08 9.72 -5.33
CA SER A 155 -10.55 9.20 -6.59
C SER A 155 -9.64 10.19 -7.32
N THR A 156 -9.43 11.37 -6.73
CA THR A 156 -8.68 12.47 -7.37
C THR A 156 -7.54 13.01 -6.53
N THR A 157 -7.60 12.84 -5.21
CA THR A 157 -6.61 13.35 -4.26
C THR A 157 -6.15 12.28 -3.30
N LEU A 158 -4.88 12.30 -2.94
CA LEU A 158 -4.33 11.41 -1.92
C LEU A 158 -4.73 11.87 -0.51
N PRO A 159 -4.93 10.94 0.43
CA PRO A 159 -5.11 11.29 1.83
C PRO A 159 -3.82 11.91 2.38
N PRO A 160 -3.92 12.86 3.32
CA PRO A 160 -2.75 13.44 3.97
C PRO A 160 -1.97 12.39 4.79
N ALA A 161 -0.71 12.69 5.10
CA ALA A 161 0.06 11.89 6.05
C ALA A 161 -0.69 11.83 7.40
N ASN A 162 -0.49 10.75 8.15
CA ASN A 162 -1.23 10.45 9.39
C ASN A 162 -2.74 10.17 9.23
N SER A 163 -3.26 10.02 8.01
CA SER A 163 -4.60 9.47 7.81
C SER A 163 -4.63 7.99 8.18
N LEU A 164 -5.63 7.59 8.97
CA LEU A 164 -5.80 6.21 9.45
C LEU A 164 -7.00 5.54 8.77
N PHE A 165 -6.73 4.55 7.93
CA PHE A 165 -7.73 3.77 7.21
C PHE A 165 -8.17 2.56 8.03
N PHE A 166 -9.48 2.47 8.29
CA PHE A 166 -10.12 1.32 8.96
C PHE A 166 -9.45 0.93 10.29
N ASP A 167 -8.93 1.92 11.02
CA ASP A 167 -8.17 1.73 12.27
C ASP A 167 -6.97 0.74 12.16
N SER A 168 -6.48 0.46 10.94
CA SER A 168 -5.48 -0.59 10.68
C SER A 168 -4.36 -0.20 9.71
N PHE A 169 -4.52 0.87 8.92
CA PHE A 169 -3.52 1.29 7.94
C PHE A 169 -3.27 2.80 8.06
N LEU A 170 -2.05 3.15 8.45
CA LEU A 170 -1.65 4.55 8.65
C LEU A 170 -0.87 5.05 7.43
N VAL A 171 -1.23 6.19 6.88
CA VAL A 171 -0.42 6.87 5.85
C VAL A 171 0.87 7.36 6.49
N LEU A 172 1.99 6.69 6.17
CA LEU A 172 3.31 7.02 6.70
C LEU A 172 4.00 8.13 5.92
N ASP A 173 3.88 8.09 4.59
CA ASP A 173 4.52 9.06 3.70
C ASP A 173 3.81 9.10 2.36
N SER A 174 3.86 10.26 1.70
CA SER A 174 3.38 10.42 0.33
C SER A 174 4.13 11.56 -0.36
N LYS A 175 4.30 11.42 -1.66
CA LYS A 175 4.97 12.41 -2.49
C LYS A 175 4.41 12.38 -3.90
N ILE A 176 4.13 13.55 -4.46
CA ILE A 176 3.89 13.74 -5.88
C ILE A 176 5.09 14.47 -6.48
N GLY A 177 5.68 13.88 -7.51
CA GLY A 177 6.87 14.42 -8.18
C GLY A 177 6.87 14.12 -9.68
N THR A 178 7.80 14.69 -10.41
CA THR A 178 7.86 14.59 -11.88
C THR A 178 8.30 13.23 -12.40
N SER A 179 9.25 12.59 -11.74
CA SER A 179 9.78 11.27 -12.13
C SER A 179 9.24 10.13 -11.30
N GLN A 180 8.75 10.45 -10.08
CA GLN A 180 8.30 9.47 -9.11
C GLN A 180 7.25 10.08 -8.20
N SER A 181 6.14 9.36 -8.04
CA SER A 181 5.06 9.68 -7.11
C SER A 181 4.71 8.43 -6.31
N PHE A 182 4.41 8.57 -5.00
CA PHE A 182 4.08 7.43 -4.16
C PHE A 182 3.21 7.78 -2.96
N ILE A 183 2.61 6.75 -2.37
CA ILE A 183 1.99 6.76 -1.04
C ILE A 183 2.31 5.45 -0.31
N GLU A 184 2.55 5.53 1.00
CA GLU A 184 2.92 4.42 1.87
C GLU A 184 1.95 4.26 3.03
N PHE A 185 1.44 3.04 3.23
CA PHE A 185 0.52 2.67 4.29
C PHE A 185 1.18 1.69 5.25
N GLY A 186 1.49 2.12 6.46
CA GLY A 186 2.00 1.27 7.53
C GLY A 186 0.88 0.51 8.23
N PHE A 187 1.19 -0.71 8.67
CA PHE A 187 0.30 -1.56 9.45
C PHE A 187 1.09 -2.34 10.51
N GLY A 188 0.43 -2.71 11.60
CA GLY A 188 1.05 -3.44 12.70
C GLY A 188 1.72 -2.52 13.73
N ASP A 189 2.61 -3.10 14.53
CA ASP A 189 3.20 -2.46 15.71
C ASP A 189 4.70 -2.78 15.76
N ASP A 190 5.54 -1.75 15.75
CA ASP A 190 7.01 -1.90 15.77
C ASP A 190 7.55 -2.37 17.13
N GLN A 191 6.71 -2.42 18.16
CA GLN A 191 7.01 -2.97 19.49
C GLN A 191 6.51 -4.41 19.67
N LYS A 192 5.82 -4.98 18.67
CA LYS A 192 5.28 -6.34 18.69
C LYS A 192 5.95 -7.24 17.67
N GLN A 193 5.32 -8.36 17.35
CA GLN A 193 5.89 -9.40 16.48
C GLN A 193 5.58 -9.20 15.01
N PHE A 194 4.83 -8.14 14.65
CA PHE A 194 4.40 -7.91 13.28
C PHE A 194 4.25 -6.43 12.97
N SER A 195 4.94 -6.00 11.94
CA SER A 195 4.77 -4.71 11.30
C SER A 195 5.08 -4.82 9.81
N GLY A 196 4.62 -3.84 9.05
CA GLY A 196 4.88 -3.77 7.63
C GLY A 196 4.34 -2.50 7.00
N PHE A 197 4.53 -2.37 5.70
CA PHE A 197 3.89 -1.31 4.92
C PHE A 197 3.62 -1.74 3.49
N HIS A 198 2.62 -1.13 2.88
CA HIS A 198 2.33 -1.16 1.46
C HIS A 198 2.76 0.16 0.83
N ARG A 199 3.45 0.09 -0.31
CA ARG A 199 3.79 1.25 -1.13
C ARG A 199 3.13 1.11 -2.48
N PHE A 200 2.41 2.15 -2.88
CA PHE A 200 1.90 2.35 -4.24
C PHE A 200 2.71 3.44 -4.88
N GLU A 201 3.24 3.19 -6.06
CA GLU A 201 4.21 4.07 -6.68
C GLU A 201 4.00 4.16 -8.19
N ILE A 202 4.20 5.34 -8.73
CA ILE A 202 4.29 5.59 -10.15
C ILE A 202 5.71 6.04 -10.47
N LEU A 203 6.31 5.36 -11.42
CA LEU A 203 7.57 5.77 -12.04
C LEU A 203 7.28 6.24 -13.45
N ARG A 204 7.67 7.47 -13.78
CA ARG A 204 7.61 8.00 -15.16
C ARG A 204 8.90 7.65 -15.88
N MET A 205 8.76 6.93 -16.97
CA MET A 205 9.88 6.65 -17.87
C MET A 205 10.07 7.87 -18.78
N PRO A 206 11.31 8.41 -18.94
CA PRO A 206 11.54 9.44 -19.93
C PRO A 206 11.19 8.88 -21.32
N GLU A 207 10.54 9.68 -22.16
CA GLU A 207 10.39 9.33 -23.57
C GLU A 207 11.80 9.32 -24.17
N ILE A 208 12.21 8.17 -24.72
CA ILE A 208 13.39 8.09 -25.58
C ILE A 208 12.94 8.63 -26.93
N GLU A 209 13.30 9.89 -27.22
CA GLU A 209 13.17 10.42 -28.59
C GLU A 209 14.04 9.60 -29.52
N GLU A 210 13.47 8.66 -30.25
CA GLU A 210 14.14 8.00 -31.35
C GLU A 210 14.38 9.04 -32.46
N GLY A 211 15.61 9.59 -32.49
CA GLY A 211 16.19 10.22 -33.67
C GLY A 211 15.58 11.54 -34.14
N GLY A 212 15.59 12.57 -33.33
CA GLY A 212 15.29 13.95 -33.74
C GLY A 212 16.55 14.82 -33.82
N ASN A 213 16.76 15.51 -34.93
CA ASN A 213 17.83 16.47 -35.15
C ASN A 213 17.92 17.52 -34.03
N GLU A 214 19.16 17.82 -33.57
CA GLU A 214 19.54 18.69 -32.44
C GLU A 214 19.11 20.16 -32.49
N ASN A 215 18.26 20.61 -33.38
CA ASN A 215 18.04 22.04 -33.66
C ASN A 215 16.63 22.60 -33.35
N GLU A 216 15.74 21.87 -32.69
CA GLU A 216 14.51 22.48 -32.20
C GLU A 216 14.39 22.39 -30.68
N LYS A 217 14.85 23.46 -29.97
CA LYS A 217 14.42 23.76 -28.61
C LYS A 217 12.92 24.01 -28.61
N LYS A 218 12.12 22.92 -28.55
CA LYS A 218 10.71 23.04 -28.20
C LYS A 218 10.58 23.22 -26.70
N SER A 219 9.88 24.27 -26.34
CA SER A 219 9.31 24.60 -25.04
C SER A 219 8.89 23.31 -24.32
N SER A 220 9.41 23.11 -23.09
CA SER A 220 9.10 22.00 -22.19
C SER A 220 7.63 22.05 -21.74
N SER A 221 6.72 21.71 -22.63
CA SER A 221 5.40 21.20 -22.24
C SER A 221 5.65 19.75 -21.79
N GLU A 222 5.28 19.43 -20.53
CA GLU A 222 5.42 18.14 -19.89
C GLU A 222 4.92 17.00 -20.79
N VAL A 223 5.82 16.37 -21.51
CA VAL A 223 5.52 15.15 -22.24
C VAL A 223 5.53 14.03 -21.19
N GLN A 224 4.35 13.71 -20.65
CA GLN A 224 4.18 12.62 -19.73
C GLN A 224 4.43 11.30 -20.46
N GLY A 225 5.59 10.68 -20.21
CA GLY A 225 5.95 9.35 -20.71
C GLY A 225 5.09 8.22 -20.13
N GLU A 226 5.41 6.99 -20.51
CA GLU A 226 4.77 5.78 -19.98
C GLU A 226 4.84 5.74 -18.44
N ALA A 227 3.70 5.41 -17.79
CA ALA A 227 3.62 5.31 -16.34
C ALA A 227 3.79 3.86 -15.91
N LYS A 228 4.78 3.55 -15.10
CA LYS A 228 4.91 2.24 -14.44
C LYS A 228 4.29 2.29 -13.06
N LEU A 229 3.11 1.68 -12.91
CA LEU A 229 2.44 1.52 -11.62
C LEU A 229 3.05 0.33 -10.88
N TRP A 230 3.50 0.57 -9.66
CA TRP A 230 4.17 -0.41 -8.82
C TRP A 230 3.49 -0.53 -7.45
N TYR A 231 3.23 -1.74 -7.02
CA TYR A 231 2.85 -2.12 -5.67
C TYR A 231 4.00 -2.86 -5.02
N SER A 232 4.42 -2.45 -3.85
CA SER A 232 5.39 -3.14 -3.01
C SER A 232 4.79 -3.42 -1.64
N SER A 233 5.00 -4.62 -1.13
CA SER A 233 4.62 -5.02 0.23
C SER A 233 5.86 -5.45 1.00
N THR A 234 5.96 -5.00 2.23
CA THR A 234 7.04 -5.35 3.14
C THR A 234 6.45 -5.72 4.49
N SER A 235 6.93 -6.80 5.07
CA SER A 235 6.58 -7.20 6.43
C SER A 235 7.79 -7.77 7.17
N CYS A 236 7.81 -7.58 8.48
CA CYS A 236 8.88 -8.07 9.36
C CYS A 236 8.35 -8.41 10.75
N ASN A 237 9.19 -9.07 11.53
CA ASN A 237 9.06 -9.11 12.98
C ASN A 237 10.07 -8.10 13.55
N PRO A 238 9.62 -6.91 14.00
CA PRO A 238 10.54 -5.84 14.42
C PRO A 238 11.28 -6.13 15.71
N THR A 239 10.76 -7.04 16.56
CA THR A 239 11.34 -7.38 17.86
C THR A 239 12.27 -8.59 17.81
N GLN A 240 12.19 -9.40 16.75
CA GLN A 240 12.99 -10.63 16.62
C GLN A 240 13.44 -10.80 15.16
N ASN A 241 14.70 -11.18 14.95
CA ASN A 241 15.25 -11.43 13.63
C ASN A 241 14.76 -12.76 13.04
N LYS A 242 13.45 -12.87 12.80
CA LYS A 242 12.81 -14.04 12.20
C LYS A 242 11.66 -13.63 11.27
N SER A 243 11.20 -14.55 10.43
CA SER A 243 10.01 -14.32 9.60
C SER A 243 8.80 -13.97 10.47
N PRO A 244 7.98 -12.96 10.09
CA PRO A 244 6.79 -12.58 10.86
C PRO A 244 5.72 -13.68 10.88
N PHE A 245 5.66 -14.50 9.81
CA PHE A 245 4.69 -15.58 9.66
C PHE A 245 5.29 -16.82 9.03
N PRO A 246 4.64 -18.00 9.20
CA PRO A 246 4.96 -19.21 8.45
C PRO A 246 4.87 -18.98 6.93
N GLU A 247 5.65 -19.73 6.15
CA GLU A 247 5.73 -19.56 4.69
C GLU A 247 4.37 -19.73 3.97
N LEU A 248 3.51 -20.60 4.48
CA LEU A 248 2.15 -20.78 3.95
C LEU A 248 1.32 -19.49 4.03
N VAL A 249 1.40 -18.77 5.17
CA VAL A 249 0.71 -17.50 5.38
C VAL A 249 1.27 -16.43 4.45
N MET A 250 2.59 -16.40 4.26
CA MET A 250 3.24 -15.48 3.32
C MET A 250 2.84 -15.76 1.87
N THR A 251 2.70 -17.02 1.48
CA THR A 251 2.22 -17.42 0.15
C THR A 251 0.79 -16.95 -0.08
N PHE A 252 -0.08 -17.14 0.91
CA PHE A 252 -1.45 -16.60 0.87
C PHE A 252 -1.46 -15.08 0.77
N HIS A 253 -0.67 -14.40 1.59
CA HIS A 253 -0.56 -12.93 1.56
C HIS A 253 -0.16 -12.39 0.19
N LYS A 254 0.82 -13.01 -0.47
CA LYS A 254 1.25 -12.65 -1.83
C LYS A 254 0.13 -12.83 -2.86
N ALA A 255 -0.60 -13.94 -2.79
CA ALA A 255 -1.74 -14.19 -3.67
C ALA A 255 -2.85 -13.15 -3.44
N TYR A 256 -3.16 -12.86 -2.19
CA TYR A 256 -4.14 -11.87 -1.77
C TYR A 256 -3.75 -10.46 -2.23
N GLY A 257 -2.49 -10.04 -2.01
CA GLY A 257 -1.96 -8.76 -2.51
C GLY A 257 -2.08 -8.63 -4.03
N GLY A 258 -1.90 -9.74 -4.76
CA GLY A 258 -2.11 -9.77 -6.21
C GLY A 258 -3.57 -9.52 -6.63
N LEU A 259 -4.54 -9.95 -5.83
CA LEU A 259 -5.96 -9.68 -6.08
C LEU A 259 -6.32 -8.23 -5.73
N LEU A 260 -5.81 -7.72 -4.63
CA LEU A 260 -5.98 -6.31 -4.24
C LEU A 260 -5.39 -5.37 -5.31
N PHE A 261 -4.20 -5.71 -5.85
CA PHE A 261 -3.60 -4.98 -6.96
C PHE A 261 -4.53 -4.92 -8.17
N ARG A 262 -5.21 -6.03 -8.49
CA ARG A 262 -6.17 -6.08 -9.62
C ARG A 262 -7.36 -5.16 -9.38
N ASP A 263 -7.90 -5.10 -8.17
CA ASP A 263 -9.00 -4.18 -7.82
C ASP A 263 -8.54 -2.72 -7.94
N GLY A 264 -7.35 -2.39 -7.43
CA GLY A 264 -6.73 -1.07 -7.61
C GLY A 264 -6.56 -0.70 -9.07
N LEU A 265 -6.01 -1.61 -9.88
CA LEU A 265 -5.80 -1.37 -11.31
C LEU A 265 -7.13 -1.18 -12.08
N ARG A 266 -8.17 -1.92 -11.72
CA ARG A 266 -9.51 -1.76 -12.35
C ARG A 266 -10.08 -0.37 -12.13
N GLU A 267 -9.95 0.17 -10.93
CA GLU A 267 -10.43 1.52 -10.61
C GLU A 267 -9.63 2.58 -11.39
N VAL A 268 -8.30 2.42 -11.53
CA VAL A 268 -7.46 3.29 -12.37
C VAL A 268 -7.95 3.30 -13.82
N LEU A 269 -8.28 2.13 -14.36
CA LEU A 269 -8.74 1.96 -15.75
C LEU A 269 -10.22 2.35 -15.96
N GLY A 270 -10.93 2.81 -14.91
CA GLY A 270 -12.35 3.14 -14.97
C GLY A 270 -13.26 1.94 -15.28
N ARG A 271 -12.83 0.73 -14.96
CA ARG A 271 -13.56 -0.53 -15.20
C ARG A 271 -14.27 -0.98 -13.93
N LYS A 272 -15.57 -0.90 -13.96
CA LYS A 272 -16.45 -1.39 -12.87
C LYS A 272 -16.73 -2.87 -13.00
#